data_da89fe3f03522a439906bf181b5ec8a9
#
_entry.id   da89fe3f03522a439906bf181b5ec8a9
#
_cell.length_a   1.000
_cell.length_b   1.000
_cell.length_c   1.000
_cell.angle_alpha   90.00
_cell.angle_beta   90.00
_cell.angle_gamma   90.00
#
_symmetry.space_group_name_H-M   'P 1'
#
loop_
_entity.id
_entity.type
_entity.pdbx_description
1 polymer ?
#
loop_
_entity_poly.entity_id
_entity_poly.type
_entity_poly.pdbx_seq_one_letter_code
_entity_poly.pdbx_strand_id
1 'polypeptide(L)'
;MLQSIDLSELVKTLIFIAVTIVITFLLLRGANTLMKKREEKTGPRIHIKFLNNVVKLFIILLAISAIGSRFDGFHATVNTILASSGILALGISLAAQESLTNIIDGLFISVFRPFNIGDRVTLPEKDNLTGVVEEINLRHTVIRTFNNSSFIIPNSVMSSSIVDNSNFENQSYSYPIDVSVSYDSNLELALQLLAQAVTSHPDFVDTRTEEQKENNAPMVTSLVRGFGDSGIDLRCWMQTENVAKSFKACSEVRIAVKKLFDENNVVIPFTTIHFDNPPVFCDNRCPEESENK
;
A
#
# COMPACT_ATOMS: atom_id res chain seq x y z
N MET A 1 -20.80 32.02 65.40
CA MET A 1 -20.22 30.76 65.88
C MET A 1 -18.87 30.62 65.24
N LEU A 2 -17.78 31.01 65.89
CA LEU A 2 -16.42 30.78 65.44
C LEU A 2 -16.10 29.31 65.72
N GLN A 3 -16.12 28.49 64.66
CA GLN A 3 -15.70 27.10 64.71
C GLN A 3 -14.22 27.11 65.12
N SER A 4 -13.87 26.52 66.25
CA SER A 4 -12.49 26.38 66.73
C SER A 4 -11.74 25.60 65.64
N ILE A 5 -10.91 26.30 64.88
CA ILE A 5 -10.02 25.69 63.88
C ILE A 5 -9.08 24.78 64.66
N ASP A 6 -9.21 23.49 64.47
CA ASP A 6 -8.29 22.51 65.08
C ASP A 6 -6.88 22.75 64.54
N LEU A 7 -6.00 23.28 65.37
CA LEU A 7 -4.64 23.63 65.01
C LEU A 7 -3.87 22.43 64.43
N SER A 8 -4.23 21.25 64.87
CA SER A 8 -3.64 19.99 64.38
C SER A 8 -4.01 19.71 62.91
N GLU A 9 -5.25 19.97 62.50
CA GLU A 9 -5.71 19.82 61.10
C GLU A 9 -5.08 20.89 60.18
N LEU A 10 -4.91 22.09 60.68
CA LEU A 10 -4.27 23.19 59.97
C LEU A 10 -2.77 22.87 59.69
N VAL A 11 -2.07 22.35 60.70
CA VAL A 11 -0.67 21.92 60.54
C VAL A 11 -0.55 20.74 59.54
N LYS A 12 -1.39 19.75 59.61
CA LYS A 12 -1.42 18.61 58.65
C LYS A 12 -1.66 19.08 57.23
N THR A 13 -2.58 20.01 57.01
CA THR A 13 -2.87 20.59 55.69
C THR A 13 -1.71 21.37 55.13
N LEU A 14 -1.03 22.19 55.95
CA LEU A 14 0.16 22.92 55.57
C LEU A 14 1.32 21.98 55.19
N ILE A 15 1.54 20.94 55.98
CA ILE A 15 2.57 19.92 55.65
C ILE A 15 2.25 19.23 54.34
N PHE A 16 1.00 18.84 54.09
CA PHE A 16 0.58 18.20 52.85
C PHE A 16 0.81 19.11 51.62
N ILE A 17 0.44 20.39 51.72
CA ILE A 17 0.67 21.38 50.66
C ILE A 17 2.16 21.54 50.38
N ALA A 18 3.00 21.69 51.44
CA ALA A 18 4.44 21.82 51.30
C ALA A 18 5.07 20.57 50.62
N VAL A 19 4.66 19.37 51.00
CA VAL A 19 5.11 18.10 50.41
C VAL A 19 4.68 18.03 48.95
N THR A 20 3.45 18.38 48.61
CA THR A 20 2.93 18.37 47.22
C THR A 20 3.72 19.34 46.35
N ILE A 21 4.03 20.55 46.84
CA ILE A 21 4.85 21.55 46.12
C ILE A 21 6.26 21.01 45.86
N VAL A 22 6.88 20.39 46.87
CA VAL A 22 8.21 19.81 46.72
C VAL A 22 8.22 18.67 45.68
N ILE A 23 7.26 17.78 45.76
CA ILE A 23 7.13 16.68 44.80
C ILE A 23 6.89 17.21 43.37
N THR A 24 6.03 18.21 43.21
CA THR A 24 5.74 18.85 41.93
C THR A 24 7.02 19.50 41.37
N PHE A 25 7.76 20.23 42.18
CA PHE A 25 9.03 20.84 41.78
C PHE A 25 10.05 19.79 41.33
N LEU A 26 10.18 18.68 42.07
CA LEU A 26 11.07 17.57 41.70
C LEU A 26 10.66 16.90 40.38
N LEU A 27 9.36 16.68 40.16
CA LEU A 27 8.84 16.11 38.91
C LEU A 27 9.09 17.05 37.73
N LEU A 28 8.83 18.34 37.87
CA LEU A 28 9.09 19.35 36.83
C LEU A 28 10.60 19.47 36.53
N ARG A 29 11.45 19.40 37.53
CA ARG A 29 12.91 19.41 37.38
C ARG A 29 13.38 18.11 36.68
N GLY A 30 12.85 16.96 37.08
CA GLY A 30 13.12 15.67 36.44
C GLY A 30 12.71 15.66 34.98
N ALA A 31 11.48 16.09 34.64
CA ALA A 31 11.01 16.23 33.28
C ALA A 31 11.93 17.09 32.40
N ASN A 32 12.34 18.26 32.93
CA ASN A 32 13.29 19.15 32.25
C ASN A 32 14.65 18.49 32.00
N THR A 33 15.17 17.76 32.99
CA THR A 33 16.51 17.13 32.90
C THR A 33 16.50 15.97 31.89
N LEU A 34 15.42 15.15 31.89
CA LEU A 34 15.26 14.07 30.95
C LEU A 34 15.14 14.60 29.52
N MET A 35 14.40 15.69 29.31
CA MET A 35 14.24 16.30 27.99
C MET A 35 15.54 16.94 27.49
N LYS A 36 16.30 17.64 28.34
CA LYS A 36 17.63 18.18 27.97
C LYS A 36 18.56 17.07 27.50
N LYS A 37 18.63 15.94 28.21
CA LYS A 37 19.44 14.78 27.79
C LYS A 37 19.02 14.20 26.46
N ARG A 38 17.73 14.27 26.11
CA ARG A 38 17.23 13.85 24.80
C ARG A 38 17.55 14.87 23.69
N GLU A 39 17.42 16.17 23.96
CA GLU A 39 17.80 17.23 23.02
C GLU A 39 19.29 17.17 22.65
N GLU A 40 20.16 16.90 23.62
CA GLU A 40 21.62 16.75 23.41
C GLU A 40 21.95 15.54 22.49
N LYS A 41 21.16 14.44 22.57
CA LYS A 41 21.41 13.26 21.75
C LYS A 41 20.80 13.32 20.34
N THR A 42 19.71 14.07 20.15
CA THR A 42 18.89 13.97 18.91
C THR A 42 18.72 15.33 18.21
N GLY A 43 19.27 16.41 18.78
CA GLY A 43 19.09 17.78 18.31
C GLY A 43 17.73 18.39 18.70
N PRO A 44 17.55 19.71 18.54
CA PRO A 44 16.32 20.40 18.90
C PRO A 44 15.17 20.03 17.97
N ARG A 45 14.23 19.24 18.48
CA ARG A 45 13.02 18.87 17.77
C ARG A 45 11.80 19.56 18.37
N ILE A 46 11.02 20.26 17.56
CA ILE A 46 9.84 21.05 17.96
C ILE A 46 8.83 20.19 18.75
N HIS A 47 8.62 18.94 18.32
CA HIS A 47 7.68 18.01 18.98
C HIS A 47 8.11 17.62 20.41
N ILE A 48 9.41 17.59 20.71
CA ILE A 48 9.92 17.29 22.06
C ILE A 48 9.59 18.44 23.02
N LYS A 49 9.75 19.69 22.56
CA LYS A 49 9.38 20.86 23.34
C LYS A 49 7.90 20.96 23.63
N PHE A 50 7.08 20.65 22.60
CA PHE A 50 5.63 20.61 22.76
C PHE A 50 5.22 19.55 23.78
N LEU A 51 5.71 18.31 23.65
CA LEU A 51 5.42 17.23 24.58
C LEU A 51 5.82 17.57 26.03
N ASN A 52 6.99 18.21 26.21
CA ASN A 52 7.44 18.67 27.53
C ASN A 52 6.46 19.66 28.16
N ASN A 53 5.94 20.61 27.36
CA ASN A 53 4.98 21.59 27.86
C ASN A 53 3.63 20.93 28.23
N VAL A 54 3.18 19.95 27.47
CA VAL A 54 1.97 19.19 27.79
C VAL A 54 2.15 18.39 29.08
N VAL A 55 3.30 17.72 29.26
CA VAL A 55 3.61 16.96 30.49
C VAL A 55 3.65 17.88 31.69
N LYS A 56 4.31 19.06 31.57
CA LYS A 56 4.35 20.06 32.66
C LYS A 56 2.96 20.56 33.03
N LEU A 57 2.13 20.89 32.03
CA LEU A 57 0.75 21.31 32.26
C LEU A 57 -0.01 20.25 33.05
N PHE A 58 0.14 18.97 32.67
CA PHE A 58 -0.51 17.86 33.35
C PHE A 58 -0.04 17.71 34.82
N ILE A 59 1.26 17.80 35.06
CA ILE A 59 1.83 17.76 36.43
C ILE A 59 1.28 18.91 37.29
N ILE A 60 1.16 20.11 36.72
CA ILE A 60 0.65 21.30 37.44
C ILE A 60 -0.84 21.09 37.76
N LEU A 61 -1.64 20.61 36.82
CA LEU A 61 -3.06 20.35 37.04
C LEU A 61 -3.30 19.30 38.15
N LEU A 62 -2.51 18.22 38.14
CA LEU A 62 -2.53 17.22 39.22
C LEU A 62 -2.18 17.81 40.57
N ALA A 63 -1.17 18.68 40.63
CA ALA A 63 -0.76 19.35 41.89
C ALA A 63 -1.88 20.26 42.40
N ILE A 64 -2.50 21.07 41.54
CA ILE A 64 -3.63 21.93 41.89
C ILE A 64 -4.79 21.08 42.42
N SER A 65 -5.13 19.98 41.77
CA SER A 65 -6.17 19.07 42.19
C SER A 65 -5.86 18.43 43.54
N ALA A 66 -4.63 18.00 43.77
CA ALA A 66 -4.20 17.43 45.06
C ALA A 66 -4.26 18.44 46.22
N ILE A 67 -3.83 19.68 45.98
CA ILE A 67 -3.91 20.76 47.00
C ILE A 67 -5.37 21.11 47.26
N GLY A 68 -6.13 21.29 46.19
CA GLY A 68 -7.56 21.65 46.27
C GLY A 68 -8.40 20.63 47.03
N SER A 69 -8.05 19.35 46.96
CA SER A 69 -8.78 18.28 47.66
C SER A 69 -8.77 18.40 49.18
N ARG A 70 -8.01 19.31 49.74
CA ARG A 70 -8.00 19.63 51.18
C ARG A 70 -8.99 20.69 51.61
N PHE A 71 -9.68 21.31 50.65
CA PHE A 71 -10.68 22.34 50.90
C PHE A 71 -12.10 21.83 50.56
N ASP A 72 -13.02 21.86 51.52
CA ASP A 72 -14.38 21.27 51.37
C ASP A 72 -15.17 21.84 50.18
N GLY A 73 -15.01 23.15 49.89
CA GLY A 73 -15.65 23.78 48.72
C GLY A 73 -15.04 23.40 47.38
N PHE A 74 -13.82 22.87 47.36
CA PHE A 74 -13.11 22.51 46.12
C PHE A 74 -13.69 21.25 45.47
N HIS A 75 -14.13 20.29 46.27
CA HIS A 75 -14.73 19.04 45.73
C HIS A 75 -15.96 19.31 44.86
N ALA A 76 -16.85 20.24 45.28
CA ALA A 76 -18.00 20.63 44.48
C ALA A 76 -17.56 21.27 43.14
N THR A 77 -16.57 22.15 43.18
CA THR A 77 -16.03 22.81 41.99
C THR A 77 -15.35 21.83 41.05
N VAL A 78 -14.52 20.91 41.58
CA VAL A 78 -13.87 19.87 40.78
C VAL A 78 -14.87 18.95 40.12
N ASN A 79 -15.91 18.51 40.86
CA ASN A 79 -16.97 17.66 40.31
C ASN A 79 -17.71 18.38 39.17
N THR A 80 -17.96 19.67 39.28
CA THR A 80 -18.59 20.46 38.21
C THR A 80 -17.68 20.57 37.00
N ILE A 81 -16.38 20.80 37.18
CA ILE A 81 -15.38 20.83 36.10
C ILE A 81 -15.26 19.46 35.45
N LEU A 82 -15.18 18.38 36.23
CA LEU A 82 -15.13 17.01 35.73
C LEU A 82 -16.38 16.64 34.94
N ALA A 83 -17.55 17.00 35.42
CA ALA A 83 -18.79 16.79 34.68
C ALA A 83 -18.83 17.54 33.36
N SER A 84 -18.29 18.76 33.31
CA SER A 84 -18.18 19.56 32.07
C SER A 84 -17.06 19.08 31.14
N SER A 85 -16.01 18.46 31.69
CA SER A 85 -14.85 17.97 30.91
C SER A 85 -15.20 16.82 29.96
N GLY A 86 -16.30 16.10 30.21
CA GLY A 86 -16.77 15.05 29.30
C GLY A 86 -17.06 15.55 27.88
N ILE A 87 -17.70 16.72 27.78
CA ILE A 87 -17.97 17.36 26.48
C ILE A 87 -16.69 17.80 25.78
N LEU A 88 -15.74 18.39 26.54
CA LEU A 88 -14.45 18.79 26.03
C LEU A 88 -13.63 17.57 25.57
N ALA A 89 -13.64 16.49 26.35
CA ALA A 89 -12.99 15.24 26.02
C ALA A 89 -13.56 14.61 24.72
N LEU A 90 -14.88 14.65 24.53
CA LEU A 90 -15.52 14.22 23.27
C LEU A 90 -15.06 15.06 22.10
N GLY A 91 -15.01 16.38 22.22
CA GLY A 91 -14.51 17.26 21.17
C GLY A 91 -13.04 16.97 20.78
N ILE A 92 -12.18 16.78 21.79
CA ILE A 92 -10.78 16.40 21.56
C ILE A 92 -10.66 15.01 20.93
N SER A 93 -11.46 14.04 21.39
CA SER A 93 -11.48 12.69 20.82
C SER A 93 -11.86 12.70 19.34
N LEU A 94 -12.92 13.42 18.97
CA LEU A 94 -13.36 13.56 17.59
C LEU A 94 -12.27 14.24 16.72
N ALA A 95 -11.65 15.27 17.25
CA ALA A 95 -10.55 15.97 16.56
C ALA A 95 -9.29 15.10 16.38
N ALA A 96 -9.04 14.17 17.30
CA ALA A 96 -7.87 13.26 17.25
C ALA A 96 -8.17 11.93 16.56
N GLN A 97 -9.42 11.63 16.23
CA GLN A 97 -9.89 10.32 15.75
C GLN A 97 -9.10 9.80 14.58
N GLU A 98 -8.93 10.58 13.51
CA GLU A 98 -8.19 10.16 12.31
C GLU A 98 -6.72 9.83 12.61
N SER A 99 -6.08 10.65 13.43
CA SER A 99 -4.67 10.43 13.81
C SER A 99 -4.50 9.16 14.62
N LEU A 100 -5.45 8.88 15.54
CA LEU A 100 -5.43 7.68 16.35
C LEU A 100 -5.70 6.43 15.52
N THR A 101 -6.68 6.49 14.61
CA THR A 101 -6.99 5.41 13.67
C THR A 101 -5.75 5.04 12.86
N ASN A 102 -5.04 6.01 12.29
CA ASN A 102 -3.80 5.74 11.54
C ASN A 102 -2.73 5.00 12.37
N ILE A 103 -2.61 5.32 13.67
CA ILE A 103 -1.66 4.66 14.57
C ILE A 103 -2.08 3.21 14.84
N ILE A 104 -3.37 3.00 15.11
CA ILE A 104 -3.94 1.67 15.38
C ILE A 104 -3.81 0.80 14.13
N ASP A 105 -4.16 1.32 12.95
CA ASP A 105 -4.04 0.60 11.68
C ASP A 105 -2.58 0.27 11.35
N GLY A 106 -1.64 1.19 11.61
CA GLY A 106 -0.21 0.92 11.45
C GLY A 106 0.27 -0.22 12.35
N LEU A 107 -0.24 -0.29 13.58
CA LEU A 107 0.03 -1.41 14.47
C LEU A 107 -0.56 -2.72 13.92
N PHE A 108 -1.80 -2.71 13.43
CA PHE A 108 -2.45 -3.89 12.85
C PHE A 108 -1.74 -4.37 11.60
N ILE A 109 -1.35 -3.47 10.69
CA ILE A 109 -0.54 -3.81 9.52
C ILE A 109 0.77 -4.50 9.95
N SER A 110 1.45 -3.98 10.96
CA SER A 110 2.71 -4.54 11.47
C SER A 110 2.54 -5.92 12.14
N VAL A 111 1.41 -6.16 12.79
CA VAL A 111 1.13 -7.42 13.51
C VAL A 111 0.61 -8.49 12.54
N PHE A 112 -0.42 -8.19 11.75
CA PHE A 112 -1.08 -9.14 10.87
C PHE A 112 -0.41 -9.28 9.50
N ARG A 113 0.42 -8.30 9.11
CA ARG A 113 1.25 -8.32 7.90
C ARG A 113 0.49 -8.69 6.63
N PRO A 114 -0.59 -8.01 6.27
CA PRO A 114 -1.27 -8.24 4.99
C PRO A 114 -0.34 -7.95 3.80
N PHE A 115 0.70 -7.17 4.02
CA PHE A 115 1.84 -6.94 3.13
C PHE A 115 3.08 -6.61 3.97
N ASN A 116 4.26 -6.86 3.41
CA ASN A 116 5.55 -6.59 4.03
C ASN A 116 6.33 -5.53 3.23
N ILE A 117 7.39 -5.00 3.86
CA ILE A 117 8.37 -4.18 3.14
C ILE A 117 9.01 -5.05 2.06
N GLY A 118 9.05 -4.53 0.83
CA GLY A 118 9.52 -5.25 -0.35
C GLY A 118 8.41 -5.90 -1.18
N ASP A 119 7.19 -6.03 -0.66
CA ASP A 119 6.07 -6.57 -1.42
C ASP A 119 5.62 -5.61 -2.51
N ARG A 120 5.26 -6.17 -3.65
CA ARG A 120 4.57 -5.45 -4.71
C ARG A 120 3.08 -5.46 -4.44
N VAL A 121 2.51 -4.26 -4.28
CA VAL A 121 1.09 -4.06 -4.02
C VAL A 121 0.45 -3.20 -5.09
N THR A 122 -0.80 -3.49 -5.39
CA THR A 122 -1.66 -2.65 -6.24
C THR A 122 -2.90 -2.24 -5.45
N LEU A 123 -3.26 -0.98 -5.52
CA LEU A 123 -4.46 -0.40 -4.96
C LEU A 123 -5.44 -0.08 -6.10
N PRO A 124 -6.39 -0.97 -6.43
CA PRO A 124 -7.28 -0.80 -7.57
C PRO A 124 -8.15 0.46 -7.47
N GLU A 125 -8.57 0.81 -6.26
CA GLU A 125 -9.43 1.98 -5.97
C GLU A 125 -8.70 3.33 -6.11
N LYS A 126 -7.38 3.32 -6.28
CA LYS A 126 -6.52 4.50 -6.40
C LYS A 126 -5.83 4.52 -7.78
N ASP A 127 -6.61 4.56 -8.84
CA ASP A 127 -6.14 4.56 -10.23
C ASP A 127 -5.15 3.41 -10.54
N ASN A 128 -5.38 2.22 -9.95
CA ASN A 128 -4.48 1.07 -10.03
C ASN A 128 -3.04 1.41 -9.60
N LEU A 129 -2.91 2.21 -8.54
CA LEU A 129 -1.60 2.57 -7.99
C LEU A 129 -0.81 1.31 -7.67
N THR A 130 0.23 1.06 -8.45
CA THR A 130 1.09 -0.12 -8.31
C THR A 130 2.50 0.29 -7.94
N GLY A 131 3.08 -0.37 -6.94
CA GLY A 131 4.45 -0.11 -6.52
C GLY A 131 4.96 -1.13 -5.50
N VAL A 132 6.13 -0.88 -4.97
CA VAL A 132 6.76 -1.69 -3.92
C VAL A 132 6.65 -0.97 -2.58
N VAL A 133 6.26 -1.67 -1.54
CA VAL A 133 6.22 -1.14 -0.18
C VAL A 133 7.66 -0.89 0.28
N GLU A 134 8.02 0.37 0.47
CA GLU A 134 9.37 0.79 0.86
C GLU A 134 9.51 0.91 2.38
N GLU A 135 8.47 1.44 3.03
CA GLU A 135 8.49 1.71 4.46
C GLU A 135 7.07 1.61 5.06
N ILE A 136 6.97 1.05 6.25
CA ILE A 136 5.75 1.03 7.07
C ILE A 136 6.06 1.77 8.35
N ASN A 137 5.48 2.97 8.48
CA ASN A 137 5.61 3.81 9.66
C ASN A 137 4.37 3.71 10.56
N LEU A 138 4.46 4.29 11.75
CA LEU A 138 3.35 4.30 12.70
C LEU A 138 2.06 4.92 12.16
N ARG A 139 2.14 5.92 11.27
CA ARG A 139 1.00 6.66 10.74
C ARG A 139 0.75 6.48 9.25
N HIS A 140 1.76 6.10 8.49
CA HIS A 140 1.68 6.00 7.04
C HIS A 140 2.57 4.87 6.51
N THR A 141 2.19 4.36 5.37
CA THR A 141 2.95 3.42 4.55
C THR A 141 3.46 4.15 3.31
N VAL A 142 4.70 3.89 2.91
CA VAL A 142 5.32 4.47 1.71
C VAL A 142 5.39 3.41 0.61
N ILE A 143 4.79 3.71 -0.53
CA ILE A 143 4.85 2.86 -1.73
C ILE A 143 5.66 3.59 -2.79
N ARG A 144 6.73 2.95 -3.27
CA ARG A 144 7.53 3.45 -4.39
C ARG A 144 7.05 2.84 -5.70
N THR A 145 6.64 3.69 -6.61
CA THR A 145 6.23 3.28 -7.96
C THR A 145 7.43 3.04 -8.88
N PHE A 146 7.18 2.37 -10.01
CA PHE A 146 8.22 2.10 -11.02
C PHE A 146 8.74 3.36 -11.71
N ASN A 147 8.02 4.47 -11.63
CA ASN A 147 8.45 5.80 -12.10
C ASN A 147 9.34 6.53 -11.07
N ASN A 148 9.79 5.82 -10.02
CA ASN A 148 10.59 6.36 -8.93
C ASN A 148 9.89 7.45 -8.08
N SER A 149 8.56 7.51 -8.11
CA SER A 149 7.75 8.36 -7.25
C SER A 149 7.37 7.63 -5.98
N SER A 150 7.37 8.32 -4.83
CA SER A 150 6.93 7.74 -3.56
C SER A 150 5.55 8.28 -3.19
N PHE A 151 4.62 7.37 -2.97
CA PHE A 151 3.30 7.67 -2.44
C PHE A 151 3.29 7.43 -0.93
N ILE A 152 2.95 8.46 -0.18
CA ILE A 152 2.82 8.40 1.27
C ILE A 152 1.34 8.26 1.59
N ILE A 153 0.93 7.08 2.00
CA ILE A 153 -0.48 6.73 2.18
C ILE A 153 -0.75 6.55 3.67
N PRO A 154 -1.75 7.24 4.26
CA PRO A 154 -2.17 7.02 5.64
C PRO A 154 -2.52 5.53 5.87
N ASN A 155 -2.15 4.98 7.03
CA ASN A 155 -2.41 3.58 7.33
C ASN A 155 -3.90 3.25 7.37
N SER A 156 -4.75 4.20 7.75
CA SER A 156 -6.22 4.03 7.72
C SER A 156 -6.74 3.80 6.30
N VAL A 157 -6.13 4.46 5.31
CA VAL A 157 -6.46 4.24 3.89
C VAL A 157 -5.98 2.87 3.43
N MET A 158 -4.74 2.49 3.80
CA MET A 158 -4.20 1.16 3.46
C MET A 158 -5.03 0.03 4.07
N SER A 159 -5.50 0.20 5.33
CA SER A 159 -6.28 -0.79 6.06
C SER A 159 -7.72 -0.94 5.52
N SER A 160 -8.29 0.15 5.00
CA SER A 160 -9.67 0.16 4.47
C SER A 160 -9.76 -0.12 2.97
N SER A 161 -8.66 -0.04 2.23
CA SER A 161 -8.63 -0.29 0.78
C SER A 161 -8.44 -1.77 0.46
N ILE A 162 -8.90 -2.16 -0.73
CA ILE A 162 -8.52 -3.45 -1.30
C ILE A 162 -7.04 -3.36 -1.70
N VAL A 163 -6.23 -4.26 -1.16
CA VAL A 163 -4.81 -4.38 -1.50
C VAL A 163 -4.59 -5.69 -2.24
N ASP A 164 -4.24 -5.61 -3.53
CA ASP A 164 -3.75 -6.75 -4.29
C ASP A 164 -2.25 -6.89 -4.01
N ASN A 165 -1.88 -7.91 -3.24
CA ASN A 165 -0.48 -8.22 -2.91
C ASN A 165 0.01 -9.38 -3.78
N SER A 166 0.85 -9.05 -4.76
CA SER A 166 1.42 -10.03 -5.70
C SER A 166 2.41 -11.01 -5.07
N ASN A 167 2.82 -10.78 -3.81
CA ASN A 167 3.79 -11.61 -3.08
C ASN A 167 3.18 -12.37 -1.91
N PHE A 168 1.86 -12.22 -1.65
CA PHE A 168 1.20 -12.82 -0.50
C PHE A 168 1.15 -14.35 -0.63
N GLU A 169 1.78 -15.07 0.30
CA GLU A 169 1.84 -16.53 0.41
C GLU A 169 2.34 -17.31 -0.83
N ASN A 170 2.36 -16.71 -2.00
CA ASN A 170 2.77 -17.38 -3.24
C ASN A 170 4.19 -17.01 -3.64
N GLN A 171 5.03 -18.02 -3.87
CA GLN A 171 6.37 -17.85 -4.40
C GLN A 171 6.42 -17.75 -5.93
N SER A 172 5.29 -17.96 -6.62
CA SER A 172 5.22 -17.92 -8.07
C SER A 172 4.18 -16.93 -8.55
N TYR A 173 4.51 -16.22 -9.62
CA TYR A 173 3.65 -15.26 -10.28
C TYR A 173 3.29 -15.73 -11.68
N SER A 174 1.99 -15.69 -12.01
CA SER A 174 1.47 -16.11 -13.31
C SER A 174 1.08 -14.90 -14.14
N TYR A 175 1.70 -14.74 -15.31
CA TYR A 175 1.44 -13.62 -16.23
C TYR A 175 0.90 -14.13 -17.57
N PRO A 176 -0.21 -13.60 -18.08
CA PRO A 176 -0.77 -14.01 -19.36
C PRO A 176 0.06 -13.48 -20.53
N ILE A 177 0.32 -14.35 -21.49
CA ILE A 177 0.91 -14.02 -22.78
C ILE A 177 -0.19 -14.21 -23.83
N ASP A 178 -0.59 -13.11 -24.42
CA ASP A 178 -1.58 -13.06 -25.50
C ASP A 178 -0.86 -12.88 -26.82
N VAL A 179 -1.24 -13.70 -27.82
CA VAL A 179 -0.73 -13.64 -29.19
C VAL A 179 -1.90 -13.95 -30.12
N SER A 180 -1.99 -13.22 -31.23
CA SER A 180 -3.03 -13.49 -32.26
C SER A 180 -2.39 -14.18 -33.47
N VAL A 181 -3.12 -15.14 -34.05
CA VAL A 181 -2.73 -15.83 -35.30
C VAL A 181 -3.81 -15.63 -36.36
N SER A 182 -3.40 -15.68 -37.65
CA SER A 182 -4.33 -15.57 -38.78
C SER A 182 -5.35 -16.71 -38.76
N TYR A 183 -6.56 -16.47 -39.25
CA TYR A 183 -7.60 -17.47 -39.42
C TYR A 183 -7.16 -18.64 -40.31
N ASP A 184 -6.22 -18.41 -41.21
CA ASP A 184 -5.68 -19.44 -42.13
C ASP A 184 -4.54 -20.26 -41.50
N SER A 185 -4.07 -19.91 -40.31
CA SER A 185 -2.98 -20.60 -39.65
C SER A 185 -3.44 -21.92 -39.01
N ASN A 186 -2.51 -22.87 -38.90
CA ASN A 186 -2.78 -24.12 -38.18
C ASN A 186 -2.84 -23.81 -36.66
N LEU A 187 -4.05 -23.82 -36.12
CA LEU A 187 -4.33 -23.44 -34.73
C LEU A 187 -3.70 -24.39 -33.70
N GLU A 188 -3.73 -25.71 -33.98
CA GLU A 188 -3.16 -26.71 -33.08
C GLU A 188 -1.65 -26.55 -32.96
N LEU A 189 -0.98 -26.33 -34.09
CA LEU A 189 0.45 -26.07 -34.13
C LEU A 189 0.80 -24.78 -33.42
N ALA A 190 0.01 -23.71 -33.60
CA ALA A 190 0.24 -22.43 -32.94
C ALA A 190 0.14 -22.55 -31.42
N LEU A 191 -0.84 -23.28 -30.88
CA LEU A 191 -0.99 -23.55 -29.46
C LEU A 191 0.19 -24.36 -28.89
N GLN A 192 0.68 -25.37 -29.63
CA GLN A 192 1.84 -26.16 -29.24
C GLN A 192 3.13 -25.32 -29.20
N LEU A 193 3.38 -24.51 -30.23
CA LEU A 193 4.55 -23.63 -30.30
C LEU A 193 4.53 -22.56 -29.20
N LEU A 194 3.37 -22.01 -28.88
CA LEU A 194 3.20 -21.07 -27.78
C LEU A 194 3.55 -21.73 -26.43
N ALA A 195 3.03 -22.94 -26.17
CA ALA A 195 3.36 -23.72 -24.99
C ALA A 195 4.86 -24.06 -24.92
N GLN A 196 5.45 -24.46 -26.02
CA GLN A 196 6.88 -24.77 -26.14
C GLN A 196 7.74 -23.54 -25.81
N ALA A 197 7.41 -22.37 -26.34
CA ALA A 197 8.14 -21.14 -26.08
C ALA A 197 8.15 -20.79 -24.59
N VAL A 198 7.02 -20.97 -23.91
CA VAL A 198 6.88 -20.70 -22.48
C VAL A 198 7.70 -21.70 -21.64
N THR A 199 7.51 -23.00 -21.89
CA THR A 199 8.14 -24.07 -21.10
C THR A 199 9.65 -24.17 -21.30
N SER A 200 10.16 -23.71 -22.46
CA SER A 200 11.60 -23.69 -22.74
C SER A 200 12.35 -22.51 -22.12
N HIS A 201 11.64 -21.53 -21.53
CA HIS A 201 12.28 -20.37 -20.95
C HIS A 201 12.94 -20.70 -19.59
N PRO A 202 14.19 -20.26 -19.33
CA PRO A 202 14.93 -20.60 -18.12
C PRO A 202 14.27 -20.12 -16.80
N ASP A 203 13.51 -19.01 -16.84
CA ASP A 203 12.79 -18.49 -15.68
C ASP A 203 11.37 -19.10 -15.53
N PHE A 204 11.01 -20.09 -16.36
CA PHE A 204 9.76 -20.81 -16.20
C PHE A 204 9.78 -21.68 -14.95
N VAL A 205 8.75 -21.59 -14.13
CA VAL A 205 8.56 -22.40 -12.91
C VAL A 205 7.41 -23.36 -13.12
N ASP A 206 7.69 -24.65 -13.01
CA ASP A 206 6.66 -25.68 -13.06
C ASP A 206 5.90 -25.72 -11.72
N THR A 207 4.66 -25.25 -11.73
CA THR A 207 3.80 -25.18 -10.54
C THR A 207 2.84 -26.34 -10.42
N ARG A 208 3.00 -27.41 -11.22
CA ARG A 208 2.17 -28.61 -11.13
C ARG A 208 2.32 -29.29 -9.77
N THR A 209 1.20 -29.73 -9.22
CA THR A 209 1.21 -30.63 -8.05
C THR A 209 1.80 -31.99 -8.43
N GLU A 210 2.25 -32.75 -7.41
CA GLU A 210 2.78 -34.10 -7.66
C GLU A 210 1.75 -35.00 -8.35
N GLU A 211 0.47 -34.90 -7.98
CA GLU A 211 -0.63 -35.60 -8.62
C GLU A 211 -0.77 -35.23 -10.12
N GLN A 212 -0.61 -33.97 -10.46
CA GLN A 212 -0.65 -33.48 -11.85
C GLN A 212 0.55 -33.99 -12.66
N LYS A 213 1.72 -34.11 -12.04
CA LYS A 213 2.91 -34.67 -12.68
C LYS A 213 2.76 -36.17 -12.92
N GLU A 214 2.22 -36.92 -11.97
CA GLU A 214 1.96 -38.35 -12.09
C GLU A 214 0.94 -38.65 -13.21
N ASN A 215 -0.07 -37.78 -13.36
CA ASN A 215 -1.08 -37.87 -14.41
C ASN A 215 -0.63 -37.31 -15.77
N ASN A 216 0.66 -36.95 -15.92
CA ASN A 216 1.21 -36.34 -17.14
C ASN A 216 0.43 -35.11 -17.64
N ALA A 217 -0.14 -34.32 -16.73
CA ALA A 217 -0.79 -33.06 -17.10
C ALA A 217 0.20 -32.12 -17.79
N PRO A 218 -0.24 -31.31 -18.78
CA PRO A 218 0.66 -30.38 -19.46
C PRO A 218 1.23 -29.35 -18.48
N MET A 219 2.50 -28.97 -18.68
CA MET A 219 3.18 -27.98 -17.84
C MET A 219 2.51 -26.61 -17.89
N VAL A 220 1.99 -26.26 -19.07
CA VAL A 220 1.20 -25.04 -19.31
C VAL A 220 0.03 -25.37 -20.19
N THR A 221 -1.04 -24.62 -20.02
CA THR A 221 -2.23 -24.72 -20.88
C THR A 221 -2.26 -23.51 -21.80
N SER A 222 -2.15 -23.77 -23.10
CA SER A 222 -2.44 -22.78 -24.14
C SER A 222 -3.90 -22.95 -24.58
N LEU A 223 -4.63 -21.85 -24.73
CA LEU A 223 -6.02 -21.86 -25.12
C LEU A 223 -6.38 -20.75 -26.10
N VAL A 224 -7.45 -20.93 -26.80
CA VAL A 224 -8.09 -19.87 -27.60
C VAL A 224 -8.84 -18.96 -26.64
N ARG A 225 -8.47 -17.69 -26.63
CA ARG A 225 -9.17 -16.67 -25.85
C ARG A 225 -10.44 -16.18 -26.51
N GLY A 226 -10.39 -16.07 -27.85
CA GLY A 226 -11.50 -15.58 -28.63
C GLY A 226 -11.15 -15.40 -30.10
N PHE A 227 -12.11 -14.94 -30.86
CA PHE A 227 -11.97 -14.58 -32.26
C PHE A 227 -12.00 -13.07 -32.39
N GLY A 228 -10.90 -12.49 -32.87
CA GLY A 228 -10.74 -11.07 -33.08
C GLY A 228 -11.06 -10.65 -34.50
N ASP A 229 -11.04 -9.35 -34.78
CA ASP A 229 -11.41 -8.79 -36.08
C ASP A 229 -10.50 -9.27 -37.24
N SER A 230 -9.26 -9.59 -36.96
CA SER A 230 -8.27 -9.97 -37.99
C SER A 230 -7.59 -11.31 -37.73
N GLY A 231 -7.92 -12.00 -36.63
CA GLY A 231 -7.29 -13.28 -36.28
C GLY A 231 -7.85 -13.90 -35.02
N ILE A 232 -7.28 -15.05 -34.65
CA ILE A 232 -7.67 -15.84 -33.49
C ILE A 232 -6.71 -15.50 -32.34
N ASP A 233 -7.26 -15.07 -31.19
CA ASP A 233 -6.49 -14.73 -30.01
C ASP A 233 -6.18 -15.98 -29.18
N LEU A 234 -4.90 -16.21 -28.94
CA LEU A 234 -4.36 -17.28 -28.11
C LEU A 234 -3.84 -16.73 -26.81
N ARG A 235 -3.95 -17.49 -25.74
CA ARG A 235 -3.40 -17.18 -24.43
C ARG A 235 -2.66 -18.36 -23.84
N CYS A 236 -1.52 -18.07 -23.26
CA CYS A 236 -0.77 -18.98 -22.39
C CYS A 236 -0.30 -18.23 -21.14
N TRP A 237 -0.08 -18.92 -20.04
CA TRP A 237 0.40 -18.29 -18.81
C TRP A 237 1.87 -18.61 -18.58
N MET A 238 2.68 -17.57 -18.45
CA MET A 238 4.07 -17.67 -18.02
C MET A 238 4.12 -17.63 -16.49
N GLN A 239 4.65 -18.67 -15.89
CA GLN A 239 4.83 -18.78 -14.45
C GLN A 239 6.30 -18.55 -14.11
N THR A 240 6.56 -17.63 -13.19
CA THR A 240 7.90 -17.23 -12.77
C THR A 240 7.99 -17.16 -11.25
N GLU A 241 9.20 -17.17 -10.72
CA GLU A 241 9.43 -17.08 -9.28
C GLU A 241 8.89 -15.78 -8.65
N ASN A 242 8.92 -14.67 -9.40
CA ASN A 242 8.42 -13.38 -8.94
C ASN A 242 8.02 -12.47 -10.10
N VAL A 243 7.27 -11.40 -9.76
CA VAL A 243 6.75 -10.42 -10.73
C VAL A 243 7.85 -9.73 -11.54
N ALA A 244 9.01 -9.43 -10.93
CA ALA A 244 10.09 -8.72 -11.61
C ALA A 244 10.68 -9.58 -12.74
N LYS A 245 10.86 -10.89 -12.50
CA LYS A 245 11.28 -11.85 -13.53
C LYS A 245 10.22 -12.02 -14.62
N SER A 246 8.92 -11.97 -14.27
CA SER A 246 7.86 -12.19 -15.25
C SER A 246 7.86 -11.18 -16.39
N PHE A 247 8.11 -9.90 -16.14
CA PHE A 247 8.12 -8.88 -17.19
C PHE A 247 9.20 -9.15 -18.25
N LYS A 248 10.42 -9.45 -17.80
CA LYS A 248 11.53 -9.78 -18.70
C LYS A 248 11.26 -11.07 -19.44
N ALA A 249 10.91 -12.13 -18.72
CA ALA A 249 10.60 -13.44 -19.28
C ALA A 249 9.47 -13.38 -20.31
N CYS A 250 8.38 -12.67 -20.03
CA CYS A 250 7.28 -12.51 -20.99
C CYS A 250 7.70 -11.76 -22.27
N SER A 251 8.61 -10.80 -22.18
CA SER A 251 9.16 -10.12 -23.34
C SER A 251 10.02 -11.08 -24.18
N GLU A 252 10.90 -11.85 -23.54
CA GLU A 252 11.76 -12.82 -24.18
C GLU A 252 10.96 -13.97 -24.82
N VAL A 253 9.92 -14.46 -24.13
CA VAL A 253 9.00 -15.46 -24.69
C VAL A 253 8.27 -14.93 -25.92
N ARG A 254 7.77 -13.67 -25.92
CA ARG A 254 7.14 -13.09 -27.14
C ARG A 254 8.09 -13.06 -28.32
N ILE A 255 9.36 -12.77 -28.10
CA ILE A 255 10.41 -12.84 -29.16
C ILE A 255 10.61 -14.29 -29.63
N ALA A 256 10.65 -15.25 -28.70
CA ALA A 256 10.78 -16.66 -29.05
C ALA A 256 9.57 -17.18 -29.83
N VAL A 257 8.36 -16.81 -29.41
CA VAL A 257 7.10 -17.15 -30.12
C VAL A 257 7.15 -16.62 -31.55
N LYS A 258 7.54 -15.35 -31.75
CA LYS A 258 7.66 -14.76 -33.09
C LYS A 258 8.59 -15.58 -34.00
N LYS A 259 9.75 -15.99 -33.47
CA LYS A 259 10.71 -16.82 -34.23
C LYS A 259 10.13 -18.19 -34.57
N LEU A 260 9.56 -18.88 -33.58
CA LEU A 260 8.94 -20.20 -33.78
C LEU A 260 7.81 -20.15 -34.78
N PHE A 261 6.99 -19.11 -34.73
CA PHE A 261 5.89 -18.92 -35.68
C PHE A 261 6.38 -18.71 -37.10
N ASP A 262 7.43 -17.85 -37.28
CA ASP A 262 8.04 -17.63 -38.60
C ASP A 262 8.63 -18.92 -39.18
N GLU A 263 9.35 -19.70 -38.37
CA GLU A 263 10.00 -20.96 -38.78
C GLU A 263 8.95 -22.04 -39.16
N ASN A 264 7.76 -21.98 -38.61
CA ASN A 264 6.68 -22.97 -38.83
C ASN A 264 5.52 -22.46 -39.68
N ASN A 265 5.69 -21.32 -40.36
CA ASN A 265 4.66 -20.70 -41.22
C ASN A 265 3.33 -20.39 -40.49
N VAL A 266 3.38 -20.08 -39.17
CA VAL A 266 2.26 -19.55 -38.42
C VAL A 266 2.24 -18.04 -38.56
N VAL A 267 1.21 -17.48 -39.17
CA VAL A 267 1.15 -16.07 -39.51
C VAL A 267 0.52 -15.26 -38.37
N ILE A 268 1.22 -14.24 -37.89
CA ILE A 268 0.66 -13.19 -37.02
C ILE A 268 -0.11 -12.24 -37.94
N PRO A 269 -1.42 -12.02 -37.72
CA PRO A 269 -2.23 -11.30 -38.68
C PRO A 269 -1.89 -9.80 -38.70
N PHE A 270 -1.94 -9.25 -39.89
CA PHE A 270 -2.11 -7.81 -40.11
C PHE A 270 -3.59 -7.45 -39.98
N THR A 271 -3.90 -6.17 -39.81
CA THR A 271 -5.28 -5.71 -39.89
C THR A 271 -5.85 -6.08 -41.26
N THR A 272 -6.85 -6.93 -41.29
CA THR A 272 -7.50 -7.37 -42.53
C THR A 272 -8.77 -6.58 -42.73
N ILE A 273 -8.87 -5.89 -43.87
CA ILE A 273 -10.08 -5.17 -44.29
C ILE A 273 -10.65 -5.90 -45.51
N HIS A 274 -11.87 -6.38 -45.37
CA HIS A 274 -12.61 -6.97 -46.48
C HIS A 274 -13.42 -5.88 -47.20
N PHE A 275 -13.21 -5.72 -48.51
CA PHE A 275 -13.97 -4.80 -49.34
C PHE A 275 -14.95 -5.57 -50.19
N ASP A 276 -16.25 -5.35 -50.04
CA ASP A 276 -17.27 -5.93 -50.92
C ASP A 276 -17.12 -5.47 -52.38
N ASN A 277 -16.62 -4.24 -52.56
CA ASN A 277 -16.16 -3.74 -53.84
C ASN A 277 -14.70 -3.31 -53.71
N PRO A 278 -13.72 -4.03 -54.28
CA PRO A 278 -12.32 -3.68 -54.18
C PRO A 278 -12.12 -2.26 -54.74
N PRO A 279 -11.32 -1.40 -54.05
CA PRO A 279 -11.05 -0.07 -54.55
C PRO A 279 -10.41 -0.18 -55.91
N VAL A 280 -10.94 0.55 -56.91
CA VAL A 280 -10.31 0.71 -58.20
C VAL A 280 -9.09 1.57 -58.01
N PHE A 281 -7.91 0.95 -57.92
CA PHE A 281 -6.67 1.71 -58.01
C PHE A 281 -6.56 2.25 -59.41
N CYS A 282 -6.79 3.55 -59.61
CA CYS A 282 -6.43 4.23 -60.85
C CYS A 282 -4.93 4.03 -61.06
N ASP A 283 -4.58 3.22 -62.05
CA ASP A 283 -3.20 3.16 -62.52
C ASP A 283 -2.83 4.58 -62.97
N ASN A 284 -1.88 5.21 -62.32
CA ASN A 284 -1.42 6.58 -62.61
C ASN A 284 -0.71 6.69 -63.97
N ARG A 285 -1.32 6.15 -65.03
CA ARG A 285 -1.06 6.61 -66.38
C ARG A 285 -1.97 7.80 -66.64
N CYS A 286 -1.42 9.01 -66.42
CA CYS A 286 -2.03 10.22 -66.98
C CYS A 286 -2.32 9.96 -68.44
N PRO A 287 -3.55 10.22 -68.95
CA PRO A 287 -3.75 10.23 -70.39
C PRO A 287 -2.85 11.33 -70.92
N GLU A 288 -1.96 10.99 -71.87
CA GLU A 288 -1.21 11.92 -72.67
C GLU A 288 -2.20 12.91 -73.26
N GLU A 289 -2.05 14.19 -72.97
CA GLU A 289 -2.76 15.25 -73.65
C GLU A 289 -2.49 15.08 -75.14
N SER A 290 -3.50 14.60 -75.89
CA SER A 290 -3.49 14.70 -77.33
C SER A 290 -3.49 16.14 -77.72
N GLU A 291 -2.33 16.69 -78.02
CA GLU A 291 -2.19 17.92 -78.85
C GLU A 291 -3.02 17.71 -80.13
N ASN A 292 -4.12 18.35 -80.20
CA ASN A 292 -4.83 18.55 -81.45
C ASN A 292 -4.72 20.01 -81.89
N LYS A 293 -4.13 20.12 -83.07
CA LYS A 293 -3.96 21.30 -83.89
C LYS A 293 -5.22 22.11 -84.08
#